data_4d255f68da2c593dab1c15aec7bf3b35
#
_entry.id   4d255f68da2c593dab1c15aec7bf3b35
#
_cell.length_a   1.000
_cell.length_b   1.000
_cell.length_c   1.000
_cell.angle_alpha   90.00
_cell.angle_beta   90.00
_cell.angle_gamma   90.00
#
_symmetry.space_group_name_H-M   'P 1'
#
loop_
_entity.id
_entity.type
_entity.pdbx_description
1 polymer ?
#
loop_
_entity_poly.entity_id
_entity_poly.type
_entity_poly.pdbx_seq_one_letter_code
_entity_poly.pdbx_strand_id
1 'polypeptide(L)'
;EYRMNALIADYPKLIVSHQDGIVMGGGVGISAFAGLRVATERTKVAMPETIIGFFPDVGALYLLSRAPGGTGAYLALTGTTVGGADACYVGLSDVVIESDSWATVLERLAEGADADAAVARLASFDAAGNAPLGAQRAWIDEAFGSGEHLRAPSEVLETLRASDVEAAREAADLLTQRSPLSVAATVEAMRRAAGMDSVHEVLAQDMVLARGLIEHGDFVEGVRAQLVDKDRQPMWSQASFDEVLSLIHI
;
A
#
# COMPACT_ATOMS: atom_id res chain seq x y z
N GLU A 1 4.54 14.62 -9.35
CA GLU A 1 4.02 14.00 -8.12
C GLU A 1 5.16 13.57 -7.20
N TYR A 2 6.10 12.75 -7.62
CA TYR A 2 7.18 12.21 -6.76
C TYR A 2 8.06 13.29 -6.11
N ARG A 3 8.29 14.43 -6.79
CA ARG A 3 8.98 15.57 -6.15
C ARG A 3 8.17 16.18 -5.03
N MET A 4 6.86 16.18 -5.11
CA MET A 4 5.97 16.65 -4.04
C MET A 4 6.00 15.67 -2.86
N ASN A 5 5.95 14.36 -3.12
CA ASN A 5 6.04 13.34 -2.06
C ASN A 5 7.39 13.47 -1.30
N ALA A 6 8.50 13.63 -2.03
CA ALA A 6 9.80 13.89 -1.44
C ALA A 6 9.82 15.17 -0.58
N LEU A 7 9.20 16.26 -1.08
CA LEU A 7 9.10 17.51 -0.34
C LEU A 7 8.30 17.36 0.95
N ILE A 8 7.22 16.57 0.94
CA ILE A 8 6.43 16.29 2.14
C ILE A 8 7.27 15.55 3.19
N ALA A 9 8.02 14.53 2.74
CA ALA A 9 8.90 13.75 3.62
C ALA A 9 10.01 14.59 4.26
N ASP A 10 10.56 15.57 3.53
CA ASP A 10 11.66 16.42 3.98
C ASP A 10 11.19 17.73 4.64
N TYR A 11 9.87 17.96 4.72
CA TYR A 11 9.39 19.27 5.11
C TYR A 11 9.77 19.61 6.56
N PRO A 12 10.45 20.76 6.81
CA PRO A 12 11.05 21.06 8.13
C PRO A 12 10.03 21.42 9.20
N LYS A 13 8.76 21.59 8.84
CA LYS A 13 7.67 21.88 9.80
C LYS A 13 6.73 20.69 9.86
N LEU A 14 6.03 20.56 10.98
CA LEU A 14 5.01 19.54 11.13
C LEU A 14 3.93 19.67 10.04
N ILE A 15 3.82 18.65 9.21
CA ILE A 15 2.65 18.44 8.35
C ILE A 15 1.75 17.44 9.08
N VAL A 16 0.48 17.77 9.20
CA VAL A 16 -0.54 16.88 9.77
C VAL A 16 -1.47 16.45 8.63
N SER A 17 -1.58 15.18 8.39
CA SER A 17 -2.55 14.63 7.44
C SER A 17 -3.79 14.08 8.16
N HIS A 18 -4.96 14.50 7.72
CA HIS A 18 -6.25 13.98 8.17
C HIS A 18 -6.77 12.97 7.14
N GLN A 19 -6.59 11.71 7.44
CA GLN A 19 -6.94 10.58 6.57
C GLN A 19 -8.39 10.14 6.85
N ASP A 20 -9.35 10.98 6.56
CA ASP A 20 -10.76 10.76 6.86
C ASP A 20 -11.56 10.42 5.59
N GLY A 21 -11.91 9.16 5.44
CA GLY A 21 -12.54 8.62 4.22
C GLY A 21 -11.56 7.89 3.31
N ILE A 22 -11.64 8.10 2.00
CA ILE A 22 -10.85 7.37 1.00
C ILE A 22 -9.44 7.95 0.87
N VAL A 23 -8.43 7.11 1.11
CA VAL A 23 -7.00 7.44 1.00
C VAL A 23 -6.34 6.36 0.11
N MET A 24 -6.28 6.60 -1.18
CA MET A 24 -5.81 5.60 -2.15
C MET A 24 -4.84 6.22 -3.16
N GLY A 25 -3.86 5.43 -3.61
CA GLY A 25 -2.88 5.85 -4.61
C GLY A 25 -2.20 7.16 -4.24
N GLY A 26 -2.32 8.22 -5.07
CA GLY A 26 -1.79 9.55 -4.78
C GLY A 26 -2.25 10.12 -3.44
N GLY A 27 -3.44 9.74 -2.91
CA GLY A 27 -3.89 10.09 -1.57
C GLY A 27 -2.97 9.55 -0.47
N VAL A 28 -2.42 8.35 -0.64
CA VAL A 28 -1.37 7.80 0.23
C VAL A 28 -0.09 8.62 0.07
N GLY A 29 0.32 8.94 -1.15
CA GLY A 29 1.52 9.72 -1.44
C GLY A 29 1.56 11.08 -0.77
N ILE A 30 0.44 11.82 -0.69
CA ILE A 30 0.38 13.13 -0.04
C ILE A 30 0.16 13.06 1.47
N SER A 31 -0.18 11.91 2.03
CA SER A 31 -0.52 11.77 3.44
C SER A 31 0.45 10.91 4.25
N ALA A 32 0.97 9.83 3.66
CA ALA A 32 1.70 8.80 4.41
C ALA A 32 3.12 9.21 4.85
N PHE A 33 3.67 10.32 4.35
CA PHE A 33 4.95 10.89 4.76
C PHE A 33 4.80 12.16 5.61
N ALA A 34 3.58 12.53 5.99
CA ALA A 34 3.35 13.62 6.95
C ALA A 34 3.91 13.28 8.33
N GLY A 35 4.29 14.30 9.08
CA GLY A 35 4.86 14.14 10.43
C GLY A 35 3.86 13.67 11.49
N LEU A 36 2.54 13.82 11.22
CA LEU A 36 1.45 13.20 11.98
C LEU A 36 0.36 12.76 11.01
N ARG A 37 -0.03 11.48 11.05
CA ARG A 37 -1.02 10.87 10.18
C ARG A 37 -2.21 10.38 11.01
N VAL A 38 -3.31 11.11 10.92
CA VAL A 38 -4.51 10.88 11.74
C VAL A 38 -5.59 10.20 10.90
N ALA A 39 -5.84 8.94 11.18
CA ALA A 39 -6.96 8.17 10.62
C ALA A 39 -8.22 8.34 11.48
N THR A 40 -9.37 7.94 10.93
CA THR A 40 -10.65 7.91 11.63
C THR A 40 -11.36 6.57 11.44
N GLU A 41 -12.52 6.40 12.05
CA GLU A 41 -13.42 5.25 11.82
C GLU A 41 -13.91 5.16 10.36
N ARG A 42 -13.83 6.26 9.60
CA ARG A 42 -14.23 6.34 8.18
C ARG A 42 -13.10 6.02 7.20
N THR A 43 -11.88 5.94 7.70
CA THR A 43 -10.68 5.74 6.87
C THR A 43 -10.75 4.44 6.07
N LYS A 44 -10.46 4.55 4.77
CA LYS A 44 -10.30 3.44 3.83
C LYS A 44 -9.03 3.64 3.03
N VAL A 45 -8.00 2.88 3.36
CA VAL A 45 -6.68 2.97 2.72
C VAL A 45 -6.47 1.80 1.78
N ALA A 46 -5.95 2.07 0.59
CA ALA A 46 -5.49 1.05 -0.34
C ALA A 46 -4.41 1.59 -1.29
N MET A 47 -3.62 0.67 -1.82
CA MET A 47 -2.77 0.89 -3.00
C MET A 47 -3.26 -0.05 -4.11
N PRO A 48 -4.28 0.37 -4.90
CA PRO A 48 -4.98 -0.53 -5.82
C PRO A 48 -4.36 -0.57 -7.23
N GLU A 49 -3.13 -0.08 -7.41
CA GLU A 49 -2.51 0.16 -8.71
C GLU A 49 -2.35 -1.10 -9.55
N THR A 50 -2.15 -2.27 -8.93
CA THR A 50 -2.07 -3.55 -9.64
C THR A 50 -3.37 -3.91 -10.37
N ILE A 51 -4.51 -3.33 -9.98
CA ILE A 51 -5.81 -3.49 -10.65
C ILE A 51 -5.81 -2.83 -12.05
N ILE A 52 -5.01 -1.79 -12.21
CA ILE A 52 -4.88 -1.06 -13.47
C ILE A 52 -3.56 -1.34 -14.20
N GLY A 53 -2.88 -2.45 -13.89
CA GLY A 53 -1.63 -2.81 -14.56
C GLY A 53 -0.46 -1.88 -14.20
N PHE A 54 -0.50 -1.26 -13.03
CA PHE A 54 0.55 -0.41 -12.48
C PHE A 54 1.08 -1.02 -11.17
N PHE A 55 1.82 -0.30 -10.38
CA PHE A 55 2.38 -0.74 -9.11
C PHE A 55 2.11 0.30 -8.02
N PRO A 56 2.09 -0.04 -6.73
CA PRO A 56 2.04 0.92 -5.64
C PRO A 56 3.24 1.85 -5.67
N ASP A 57 3.05 3.04 -6.23
CA ASP A 57 4.07 4.08 -6.40
C ASP A 57 4.06 5.12 -5.27
N VAL A 58 4.42 6.35 -5.55
CA VAL A 58 4.44 7.51 -4.64
C VAL A 58 5.24 7.29 -3.36
N GLY A 59 6.24 6.40 -3.39
CA GLY A 59 7.03 6.02 -2.23
C GLY A 59 6.34 5.03 -1.28
N ALA A 60 5.11 4.57 -1.57
CA ALA A 60 4.37 3.70 -0.68
C ALA A 60 5.11 2.39 -0.37
N LEU A 61 5.90 1.87 -1.32
CA LEU A 61 6.70 0.66 -1.11
C LEU A 61 7.76 0.83 -0.01
N TYR A 62 8.20 2.06 0.30
CA TYR A 62 9.07 2.33 1.45
C TYR A 62 8.41 1.90 2.76
N LEU A 63 7.14 2.23 2.95
CA LEU A 63 6.37 1.88 4.15
C LEU A 63 5.91 0.42 4.10
N LEU A 64 5.35 -0.01 2.98
CA LEU A 64 4.80 -1.36 2.84
C LEU A 64 5.86 -2.46 2.94
N SER A 65 7.10 -2.23 2.47
CA SER A 65 8.20 -3.20 2.62
C SER A 65 8.66 -3.36 4.08
N ARG A 66 8.30 -2.42 4.96
CA ARG A 66 8.59 -2.40 6.39
C ARG A 66 7.40 -2.76 7.27
N ALA A 67 6.25 -3.00 6.67
CA ALA A 67 5.06 -3.45 7.37
C ALA A 67 5.29 -4.81 8.04
N PRO A 68 4.58 -5.13 9.13
CA PRO A 68 4.79 -6.37 9.86
C PRO A 68 4.59 -7.62 8.99
N GLY A 69 5.63 -8.45 8.87
CA GLY A 69 5.62 -9.70 8.08
C GLY A 69 5.27 -9.49 6.61
N GLY A 70 4.35 -10.31 6.09
CA GLY A 70 3.88 -10.26 4.71
C GLY A 70 2.74 -9.27 4.46
N THR A 71 2.28 -8.51 5.47
CA THR A 71 1.06 -7.68 5.34
C THR A 71 1.20 -6.57 4.31
N GLY A 72 2.38 -5.95 4.21
CA GLY A 72 2.62 -4.95 3.18
C GLY A 72 2.56 -5.51 1.77
N ALA A 73 3.13 -6.71 1.54
CA ALA A 73 3.05 -7.40 0.26
C ALA A 73 1.60 -7.82 -0.06
N TYR A 74 0.88 -8.35 0.92
CA TYR A 74 -0.54 -8.64 0.77
C TYR A 74 -1.33 -7.43 0.24
N LEU A 75 -1.16 -6.27 0.88
CA LEU A 75 -1.85 -5.03 0.46
C LEU A 75 -1.38 -4.54 -0.92
N ALA A 76 -0.07 -4.55 -1.17
CA ALA A 76 0.52 -4.06 -2.41
C ALA A 76 0.10 -4.90 -3.63
N LEU A 77 0.04 -6.23 -3.48
CA LEU A 77 -0.21 -7.13 -4.59
C LEU A 77 -1.70 -7.34 -4.87
N THR A 78 -2.53 -7.34 -3.82
CA THR A 78 -3.98 -7.55 -3.97
C THR A 78 -4.77 -6.28 -4.20
N GLY A 79 -4.26 -5.12 -3.75
CA GLY A 79 -5.00 -3.86 -3.74
C GLY A 79 -6.13 -3.83 -2.70
N THR A 80 -6.05 -4.68 -1.68
CA THR A 80 -7.08 -4.78 -0.63
C THR A 80 -7.20 -3.47 0.13
N THR A 81 -8.45 -3.05 0.37
CA THR A 81 -8.77 -1.86 1.17
C THR A 81 -8.85 -2.23 2.65
N VAL A 82 -8.21 -1.42 3.50
CA VAL A 82 -8.19 -1.59 4.96
C VAL A 82 -8.67 -0.35 5.68
N GLY A 83 -9.06 -0.51 6.94
CA GLY A 83 -9.50 0.57 7.82
C GLY A 83 -8.34 1.25 8.55
N GLY A 84 -8.67 2.27 9.37
CA GLY A 84 -7.68 3.08 10.10
C GLY A 84 -6.79 2.25 11.04
N ALA A 85 -7.33 1.26 11.73
CA ALA A 85 -6.54 0.39 12.62
C ALA A 85 -5.46 -0.40 11.86
N ASP A 86 -5.83 -1.00 10.72
CA ASP A 86 -4.87 -1.69 9.86
C ASP A 86 -3.87 -0.72 9.21
N ALA A 87 -4.32 0.50 8.85
CA ALA A 87 -3.42 1.53 8.33
C ALA A 87 -2.34 1.91 9.35
N CYS A 88 -2.70 2.03 10.64
CA CYS A 88 -1.72 2.20 11.71
C CYS A 88 -0.81 0.97 11.85
N TYR A 89 -1.37 -0.23 11.79
CA TYR A 89 -0.62 -1.47 11.92
C TYR A 89 0.46 -1.64 10.85
N VAL A 90 0.17 -1.25 9.61
CA VAL A 90 1.12 -1.33 8.49
C VAL A 90 1.98 -0.07 8.31
N GLY A 91 1.83 0.94 9.17
CA GLY A 91 2.64 2.14 9.16
C GLY A 91 2.22 3.21 8.14
N LEU A 92 0.99 3.16 7.63
CA LEU A 92 0.41 4.20 6.75
C LEU A 92 -0.31 5.31 7.52
N SER A 93 -0.61 5.09 8.79
CA SER A 93 -1.17 6.05 9.74
C SER A 93 -0.48 5.94 11.10
N ASP A 94 -0.63 6.93 11.97
CA ASP A 94 -0.04 6.92 13.32
C ASP A 94 -1.08 6.67 14.40
N VAL A 95 -2.28 7.22 14.23
CA VAL A 95 -3.33 7.18 15.25
C VAL A 95 -4.70 7.12 14.60
N VAL A 96 -5.66 6.49 15.28
CA VAL A 96 -7.09 6.54 14.93
C VAL A 96 -7.81 7.36 15.99
N ILE A 97 -8.59 8.36 15.56
CA ILE A 97 -9.48 9.14 16.41
C ILE A 97 -10.90 9.05 15.86
N GLU A 98 -11.90 9.40 16.70
CA GLU A 98 -13.25 9.64 16.17
C GLU A 98 -13.22 10.90 15.28
N SER A 99 -13.89 10.83 14.11
CA SER A 99 -13.88 11.93 13.14
C SER A 99 -14.36 13.27 13.72
N ASP A 100 -15.32 13.23 14.64
CA ASP A 100 -15.84 14.41 15.34
C ASP A 100 -14.79 15.09 16.25
N SER A 101 -13.72 14.38 16.60
CA SER A 101 -12.62 14.91 17.43
C SER A 101 -11.62 15.76 16.64
N TRP A 102 -11.73 15.83 15.32
CA TRP A 102 -10.77 16.56 14.48
C TRP A 102 -10.67 18.05 14.81
N ALA A 103 -11.80 18.70 15.13
CA ALA A 103 -11.83 20.09 15.53
C ALA A 103 -10.93 20.35 16.77
N THR A 104 -10.96 19.43 17.75
CA THR A 104 -10.11 19.52 18.94
C THR A 104 -8.62 19.36 18.60
N VAL A 105 -8.27 18.53 17.63
CA VAL A 105 -6.87 18.42 17.16
C VAL A 105 -6.41 19.77 16.59
N LEU A 106 -7.23 20.40 15.73
CA LEU A 106 -6.91 21.69 15.14
C LEU A 106 -6.77 22.81 16.20
N GLU A 107 -7.65 22.85 17.20
CA GLU A 107 -7.58 23.81 18.31
C GLU A 107 -6.26 23.67 19.07
N ARG A 108 -5.88 22.44 19.45
CA ARG A 108 -4.63 22.17 20.16
C ARG A 108 -3.40 22.57 19.35
N LEU A 109 -3.37 22.24 18.05
CA LEU A 109 -2.29 22.66 17.16
C LEU A 109 -2.20 24.19 17.04
N ALA A 110 -3.33 24.88 16.97
CA ALA A 110 -3.37 26.35 16.94
C ALA A 110 -2.87 26.99 18.25
N GLU A 111 -3.02 26.31 19.38
CA GLU A 111 -2.49 26.67 20.69
C GLU A 111 -1.01 26.33 20.86
N GLY A 112 -0.38 25.69 19.87
CA GLY A 112 1.04 25.37 19.85
C GLY A 112 1.40 23.98 20.40
N ALA A 113 0.42 23.07 20.50
CA ALA A 113 0.70 21.68 20.84
C ALA A 113 1.59 21.01 19.77
N ASP A 114 2.49 20.13 20.20
CA ASP A 114 3.18 19.21 19.29
C ASP A 114 2.24 18.10 18.80
N ALA A 115 2.76 17.23 17.92
CA ALA A 115 1.99 16.15 17.29
C ALA A 115 1.34 15.22 18.33
N ASP A 116 2.09 14.77 19.32
CA ASP A 116 1.62 13.82 20.35
C ASP A 116 0.58 14.49 21.26
N ALA A 117 0.82 15.73 21.68
CA ALA A 117 -0.11 16.49 22.52
C ALA A 117 -1.43 16.80 21.80
N ALA A 118 -1.38 17.04 20.48
CA ALA A 118 -2.56 17.34 19.68
C ALA A 118 -3.57 16.17 19.67
N VAL A 119 -3.10 14.92 19.63
CA VAL A 119 -3.94 13.72 19.60
C VAL A 119 -4.09 13.03 20.96
N ALA A 120 -3.39 13.52 22.00
CA ALA A 120 -3.42 12.91 23.32
C ALA A 120 -4.85 12.74 23.85
N ARG A 121 -5.19 11.55 24.35
CA ARG A 121 -6.51 11.14 24.87
C ARG A 121 -7.66 11.20 23.84
N LEU A 122 -7.37 11.41 22.56
CA LEU A 122 -8.35 11.31 21.48
C LEU A 122 -8.25 9.96 20.76
N ALA A 123 -7.10 9.28 20.86
CA ALA A 123 -6.89 7.97 20.25
C ALA A 123 -7.95 6.97 20.72
N SER A 124 -8.74 6.45 19.79
CA SER A 124 -9.81 5.48 20.06
C SER A 124 -9.30 4.04 20.11
N PHE A 125 -8.05 3.79 19.69
CA PHE A 125 -7.50 2.44 19.60
C PHE A 125 -6.04 2.38 20.03
N ASP A 126 -5.70 1.33 20.77
CA ASP A 126 -4.37 0.73 20.70
C ASP A 126 -4.28 0.04 19.33
N ALA A 127 -3.74 0.75 18.35
CA ALA A 127 -3.69 0.32 16.95
C ALA A 127 -2.98 -1.03 16.76
N ALA A 128 -1.99 -1.33 17.60
CA ALA A 128 -1.23 -2.57 17.52
C ALA A 128 -2.02 -3.80 17.98
N GLY A 129 -2.97 -3.64 18.91
CA GLY A 129 -3.72 -4.77 19.50
C GLY A 129 -5.02 -5.14 18.78
N ASN A 130 -5.60 -4.22 18.00
CA ASN A 130 -6.95 -4.37 17.43
C ASN A 130 -7.02 -4.34 15.91
N ALA A 131 -5.87 -4.36 15.20
CA ALA A 131 -5.85 -4.38 13.74
C ALA A 131 -6.29 -5.77 13.21
N PRO A 132 -7.34 -5.85 12.38
CA PRO A 132 -7.80 -7.12 11.79
C PRO A 132 -6.71 -7.88 11.04
N LEU A 133 -5.77 -7.18 10.37
CA LEU A 133 -4.63 -7.80 9.70
C LEU A 133 -3.69 -8.53 10.67
N GLY A 134 -3.58 -8.05 11.90
CA GLY A 134 -2.79 -8.71 12.94
C GLY A 134 -3.25 -10.13 13.21
N ALA A 135 -4.58 -10.37 13.23
CA ALA A 135 -5.17 -11.69 13.41
C ALA A 135 -4.99 -12.61 12.19
N GLN A 136 -4.70 -12.05 11.02
CA GLN A 136 -4.54 -12.77 9.75
C GLN A 136 -3.07 -13.09 9.43
N ARG A 137 -2.13 -12.64 10.26
CA ARG A 137 -0.68 -12.76 10.02
C ARG A 137 -0.22 -14.17 9.65
N ALA A 138 -0.78 -15.21 10.27
CA ALA A 138 -0.29 -16.58 10.07
C ALA A 138 -0.31 -17.00 8.59
N TRP A 139 -1.46 -16.88 7.94
CA TRP A 139 -1.58 -17.26 6.53
C TRP A 139 -0.94 -16.23 5.59
N ILE A 140 -0.96 -14.93 5.96
CA ILE A 140 -0.33 -13.87 5.16
C ILE A 140 1.19 -14.09 5.12
N ASP A 141 1.82 -14.29 6.27
CA ASP A 141 3.27 -14.49 6.35
C ASP A 141 3.69 -15.78 5.65
N GLU A 142 2.90 -16.86 5.76
CA GLU A 142 3.13 -18.11 5.07
C GLU A 142 3.07 -17.93 3.55
N ALA A 143 2.10 -17.19 3.04
CA ALA A 143 1.92 -17.05 1.59
C ALA A 143 2.89 -16.05 0.95
N PHE A 144 3.07 -14.88 1.57
CA PHE A 144 3.78 -13.75 0.94
C PHE A 144 5.27 -13.68 1.32
N GLY A 145 5.67 -14.22 2.48
CA GLY A 145 6.99 -13.96 3.04
C GLY A 145 7.12 -12.52 3.55
N SER A 146 8.33 -12.04 3.76
CA SER A 146 8.56 -10.66 4.26
C SER A 146 9.92 -10.09 3.83
N GLY A 147 9.98 -8.76 3.69
CA GLY A 147 11.20 -8.03 3.38
C GLY A 147 11.88 -8.51 2.09
N GLU A 148 13.18 -8.80 2.16
CA GLU A 148 13.95 -9.34 1.03
C GLU A 148 13.56 -10.78 0.65
N HIS A 149 12.85 -11.47 1.54
CA HIS A 149 12.41 -12.86 1.37
C HIS A 149 10.96 -12.99 0.91
N LEU A 150 10.42 -11.98 0.25
CA LEU A 150 9.13 -12.08 -0.41
C LEU A 150 9.14 -13.21 -1.42
N ARG A 151 8.06 -13.99 -1.47
CA ARG A 151 7.93 -15.11 -2.40
C ARG A 151 7.67 -14.62 -3.83
N ALA A 152 7.97 -15.46 -4.81
CA ALA A 152 7.61 -15.20 -6.19
C ALA A 152 6.06 -15.24 -6.36
N PRO A 153 5.47 -14.47 -7.30
CA PRO A 153 4.02 -14.41 -7.47
C PRO A 153 3.35 -15.76 -7.69
N SER A 154 3.98 -16.67 -8.44
CA SER A 154 3.48 -18.05 -8.65
C SER A 154 3.44 -18.84 -7.36
N GLU A 155 4.49 -18.76 -6.52
CA GLU A 155 4.54 -19.43 -5.21
C GLU A 155 3.50 -18.86 -4.24
N VAL A 156 3.30 -17.52 -4.25
CA VAL A 156 2.25 -16.87 -3.47
C VAL A 156 0.89 -17.44 -3.87
N LEU A 157 0.57 -17.45 -5.16
CA LEU A 157 -0.71 -17.91 -5.66
C LEU A 157 -0.96 -19.40 -5.34
N GLU A 158 0.06 -20.25 -5.48
CA GLU A 158 -0.01 -21.67 -5.15
C GLU A 158 -0.30 -21.87 -3.65
N THR A 159 0.44 -21.17 -2.77
CA THR A 159 0.26 -21.25 -1.32
C THR A 159 -1.14 -20.79 -0.90
N LEU A 160 -1.61 -19.66 -1.45
CA LEU A 160 -2.95 -19.13 -1.15
C LEU A 160 -4.06 -20.11 -1.57
N ARG A 161 -3.95 -20.73 -2.75
CA ARG A 161 -4.93 -21.72 -3.25
C ARG A 161 -4.95 -23.01 -2.44
N ALA A 162 -3.81 -23.42 -1.91
CA ALA A 162 -3.68 -24.61 -1.09
C ALA A 162 -4.16 -24.40 0.36
N SER A 163 -4.42 -23.17 0.77
CA SER A 163 -4.80 -22.83 2.16
C SER A 163 -6.23 -23.26 2.50
N ASP A 164 -6.43 -23.77 3.73
CA ASP A 164 -7.75 -24.04 4.29
C ASP A 164 -8.47 -22.76 4.78
N VAL A 165 -7.74 -21.63 4.83
CA VAL A 165 -8.28 -20.32 5.26
C VAL A 165 -9.05 -19.68 4.11
N GLU A 166 -10.32 -19.35 4.32
CA GLU A 166 -11.17 -18.72 3.29
C GLU A 166 -10.59 -17.39 2.79
N ALA A 167 -10.14 -16.52 3.70
CA ALA A 167 -9.53 -15.24 3.34
C ALA A 167 -8.25 -15.38 2.47
N ALA A 168 -7.49 -16.47 2.63
CA ALA A 168 -6.35 -16.75 1.78
C ALA A 168 -6.80 -17.12 0.35
N ARG A 169 -7.85 -17.92 0.21
CA ARG A 169 -8.41 -18.25 -1.12
C ARG A 169 -9.03 -17.03 -1.81
N GLU A 170 -9.72 -16.16 -1.05
CA GLU A 170 -10.20 -14.87 -1.58
C GLU A 170 -9.04 -13.99 -2.07
N ALA A 171 -7.91 -13.96 -1.34
CA ALA A 171 -6.70 -13.27 -1.78
C ALA A 171 -6.11 -13.86 -3.07
N ALA A 172 -6.18 -15.20 -3.25
CA ALA A 172 -5.78 -15.83 -4.51
C ALA A 172 -6.67 -15.39 -5.68
N ASP A 173 -7.98 -15.31 -5.47
CA ASP A 173 -8.93 -14.85 -6.49
C ASP A 173 -8.68 -13.38 -6.87
N LEU A 174 -8.39 -12.52 -5.90
CA LEU A 174 -7.97 -11.15 -6.16
C LEU A 174 -6.68 -11.10 -6.97
N LEU A 175 -5.67 -11.85 -6.58
CA LEU A 175 -4.35 -11.84 -7.22
C LEU A 175 -4.43 -12.27 -8.69
N THR A 176 -5.27 -13.25 -9.02
CA THR A 176 -5.46 -13.73 -10.40
C THR A 176 -6.11 -12.71 -11.34
N GLN A 177 -6.75 -11.69 -10.80
CA GLN A 177 -7.35 -10.60 -11.58
C GLN A 177 -6.37 -9.46 -11.88
N ARG A 178 -5.18 -9.47 -11.28
CA ARG A 178 -4.16 -8.43 -11.43
C ARG A 178 -3.30 -8.69 -12.66
N SER A 179 -2.67 -7.64 -13.21
CA SER A 179 -1.67 -7.81 -14.26
C SER A 179 -0.50 -8.64 -13.73
N PRO A 180 -0.17 -9.76 -14.37
CA PRO A 180 0.98 -10.58 -13.96
C PRO A 180 2.28 -9.80 -13.95
N LEU A 181 2.51 -8.95 -14.95
CA LEU A 181 3.69 -8.08 -15.03
C LEU A 181 3.74 -7.10 -13.85
N SER A 182 2.62 -6.43 -13.57
CA SER A 182 2.49 -5.47 -12.48
C SER A 182 2.79 -6.10 -11.12
N VAL A 183 2.22 -7.28 -10.86
CA VAL A 183 2.47 -8.03 -9.60
C VAL A 183 3.93 -8.44 -9.47
N ALA A 184 4.54 -8.98 -10.53
CA ALA A 184 5.94 -9.40 -10.50
C ALA A 184 6.89 -8.22 -10.30
N ALA A 185 6.64 -7.10 -11.01
CA ALA A 185 7.39 -5.86 -10.85
C ALA A 185 7.26 -5.29 -9.42
N THR A 186 6.05 -5.36 -8.83
CA THR A 186 5.81 -4.91 -7.46
C THR A 186 6.58 -5.76 -6.44
N VAL A 187 6.61 -7.08 -6.60
CA VAL A 187 7.40 -7.96 -5.71
C VAL A 187 8.88 -7.61 -5.75
N GLU A 188 9.44 -7.43 -6.93
CA GLU A 188 10.85 -7.09 -7.09
C GLU A 188 11.16 -5.69 -6.53
N ALA A 189 10.29 -4.71 -6.79
CA ALA A 189 10.41 -3.36 -6.25
C ALA A 189 10.34 -3.35 -4.72
N MET A 190 9.48 -4.16 -4.11
CA MET A 190 9.39 -4.29 -2.65
C MET A 190 10.62 -4.94 -2.04
N ARG A 191 11.19 -5.98 -2.67
CA ARG A 191 12.44 -6.60 -2.22
C ARG A 191 13.56 -5.58 -2.17
N ARG A 192 13.71 -4.76 -3.20
CA ARG A 192 14.70 -3.68 -3.25
C ARG A 192 14.41 -2.59 -2.22
N ALA A 193 13.16 -2.15 -2.11
CA ALA A 193 12.74 -1.12 -1.15
C ALA A 193 13.00 -1.51 0.31
N ALA A 194 12.97 -2.81 0.64
CA ALA A 194 13.30 -3.30 1.98
C ALA A 194 14.75 -2.98 2.40
N GLY A 195 15.68 -2.94 1.44
CA GLY A 195 17.08 -2.60 1.65
C GLY A 195 17.44 -1.12 1.44
N MET A 196 16.50 -0.26 1.01
CA MET A 196 16.75 1.16 0.77
C MET A 196 16.64 1.97 2.08
N ASP A 197 17.53 2.92 2.29
CA ASP A 197 17.59 3.71 3.53
C ASP A 197 16.62 4.89 3.55
N SER A 198 16.14 5.32 2.39
CA SER A 198 15.29 6.52 2.28
C SER A 198 14.13 6.36 1.30
N VAL A 199 13.07 7.13 1.53
CA VAL A 199 11.96 7.25 0.57
C VAL A 199 12.43 7.83 -0.78
N HIS A 200 13.49 8.63 -0.81
CA HIS A 200 14.04 9.20 -2.05
C HIS A 200 14.57 8.11 -2.99
N GLU A 201 15.22 7.09 -2.45
CA GLU A 201 15.68 5.94 -3.24
C GLU A 201 14.50 5.17 -3.82
N VAL A 202 13.43 4.97 -3.02
CA VAL A 202 12.21 4.33 -3.48
C VAL A 202 11.51 5.19 -4.56
N LEU A 203 11.39 6.50 -4.38
CA LEU A 203 10.83 7.40 -5.39
C LEU A 203 11.65 7.45 -6.69
N ALA A 204 12.98 7.30 -6.59
CA ALA A 204 13.82 7.16 -7.78
C ALA A 204 13.58 5.83 -8.50
N GLN A 205 13.42 4.73 -7.77
CA GLN A 205 13.00 3.44 -8.31
C GLN A 205 11.61 3.53 -8.96
N ASP A 206 10.65 4.17 -8.28
CA ASP A 206 9.28 4.36 -8.79
C ASP A 206 9.30 5.06 -10.16
N MET A 207 10.14 6.08 -10.34
CA MET A 207 10.27 6.78 -11.62
C MET A 207 10.73 5.86 -12.76
N VAL A 208 11.66 4.95 -12.51
CA VAL A 208 12.14 3.98 -13.49
C VAL A 208 11.06 2.98 -13.83
N LEU A 209 10.43 2.42 -12.80
CA LEU A 209 9.42 1.39 -12.93
C LEU A 209 8.15 1.92 -13.62
N ALA A 210 7.71 3.13 -13.26
CA ALA A 210 6.56 3.79 -13.89
C ALA A 210 6.74 3.94 -15.40
N ARG A 211 7.93 4.37 -15.86
CA ARG A 211 8.24 4.49 -17.30
C ARG A 211 8.13 3.15 -18.00
N GLY A 212 8.74 2.09 -17.43
CA GLY A 212 8.69 0.76 -18.01
C GLY A 212 7.29 0.19 -18.14
N LEU A 213 6.46 0.31 -17.08
CA LEU A 213 5.09 -0.20 -17.10
C LEU A 213 4.16 0.59 -18.02
N ILE A 214 4.34 1.92 -18.14
CA ILE A 214 3.57 2.74 -19.09
C ILE A 214 3.86 2.32 -20.53
N GLU A 215 5.13 2.06 -20.86
CA GLU A 215 5.55 1.64 -22.20
C GLU A 215 5.08 0.22 -22.57
N HIS A 216 4.83 -0.63 -21.57
CA HIS A 216 4.47 -2.05 -21.78
C HIS A 216 3.02 -2.30 -22.19
N GLY A 217 2.10 -1.36 -21.96
CA GLY A 217 0.71 -1.42 -22.42
C GLY A 217 -0.32 -1.91 -21.39
N ASP A 218 0.03 -2.72 -20.39
CA ASP A 218 -0.91 -3.22 -19.37
C ASP A 218 -1.56 -2.06 -18.57
N PHE A 219 -0.81 -1.00 -18.32
CA PHE A 219 -1.37 0.19 -17.66
C PHE A 219 -2.48 0.85 -18.49
N VAL A 220 -2.27 0.98 -19.80
CA VAL A 220 -3.29 1.54 -20.72
C VAL A 220 -4.53 0.66 -20.74
N GLU A 221 -4.36 -0.65 -20.82
CA GLU A 221 -5.45 -1.63 -20.81
C GLU A 221 -6.21 -1.62 -19.47
N GLY A 222 -5.49 -1.59 -18.35
CA GLY A 222 -6.11 -1.52 -17.03
C GLY A 222 -6.93 -0.24 -16.81
N VAL A 223 -6.40 0.91 -17.27
CA VAL A 223 -7.15 2.18 -17.27
C VAL A 223 -8.38 2.09 -18.16
N ARG A 224 -8.28 1.49 -19.37
CA ARG A 224 -9.45 1.25 -20.23
C ARG A 224 -10.52 0.45 -19.48
N ALA A 225 -10.13 -0.71 -18.96
CA ALA A 225 -11.07 -1.64 -18.34
C ALA A 225 -11.72 -1.10 -17.07
N GLN A 226 -10.98 -0.35 -16.24
CA GLN A 226 -11.48 0.10 -14.93
C GLN A 226 -12.12 1.50 -14.96
N LEU A 227 -11.62 2.41 -15.79
CA LEU A 227 -11.99 3.82 -15.72
C LEU A 227 -12.74 4.33 -16.96
N VAL A 228 -12.40 3.84 -18.16
CA VAL A 228 -13.00 4.29 -19.42
C VAL A 228 -14.23 3.46 -19.75
N ASP A 229 -14.04 2.19 -20.11
CA ASP A 229 -15.13 1.28 -20.51
C ASP A 229 -15.90 0.72 -19.33
N LYS A 230 -15.23 0.59 -18.17
CA LYS A 230 -15.76 0.06 -16.91
C LYS A 230 -16.32 -1.36 -17.00
N ASP A 231 -15.82 -2.13 -17.99
CA ASP A 231 -16.18 -3.53 -18.16
C ASP A 231 -15.52 -4.44 -17.12
N ARG A 232 -14.43 -3.95 -16.47
CA ARG A 232 -13.63 -4.68 -15.47
C ARG A 232 -13.06 -6.00 -15.96
N GLN A 233 -12.80 -6.08 -17.27
CA GLN A 233 -12.28 -7.26 -17.96
C GLN A 233 -11.01 -6.88 -18.73
N PRO A 234 -9.90 -6.59 -18.03
CA PRO A 234 -8.65 -6.26 -18.69
C PRO A 234 -8.09 -7.49 -19.40
N MET A 235 -7.52 -7.28 -20.57
CA MET A 235 -6.75 -8.27 -21.33
C MET A 235 -5.26 -8.01 -21.12
N TRP A 236 -4.70 -8.64 -20.09
CA TRP A 236 -3.28 -8.50 -19.78
C TRP A 236 -2.39 -9.11 -20.86
N SER A 237 -1.21 -8.54 -21.06
CA SER A 237 -0.26 -8.98 -22.06
C SER A 237 0.35 -10.36 -21.75
N GLN A 238 0.41 -10.76 -20.49
CA GLN A 238 0.80 -12.09 -20.02
C GLN A 238 -0.40 -12.78 -19.38
N ALA A 239 -0.58 -14.07 -19.66
CA ALA A 239 -1.68 -14.86 -19.13
C ALA A 239 -1.39 -15.41 -17.71
N SER A 240 -0.11 -15.48 -17.30
CA SER A 240 0.30 -16.03 -16.02
C SER A 240 1.58 -15.39 -15.48
N PHE A 241 1.85 -15.60 -14.19
CA PHE A 241 3.09 -15.15 -13.55
C PHE A 241 4.33 -15.85 -14.12
N ASP A 242 4.21 -17.09 -14.59
CA ASP A 242 5.32 -17.86 -15.14
C ASP A 242 5.80 -17.30 -16.48
N GLU A 243 4.91 -16.71 -17.26
CA GLU A 243 5.27 -16.02 -18.51
C GLU A 243 6.10 -14.75 -18.27
N VAL A 244 5.89 -14.08 -17.14
CA VAL A 244 6.64 -12.87 -16.78
C VAL A 244 8.07 -13.17 -16.39
N LEU A 245 8.33 -14.30 -15.71
CA LEU A 245 9.69 -14.67 -15.25
C LEU A 245 10.69 -14.78 -16.40
N SER A 246 10.23 -15.03 -17.62
CA SER A 246 11.07 -15.06 -18.81
C SER A 246 11.45 -13.67 -19.34
N LEU A 247 10.79 -12.61 -18.89
CA LEU A 247 10.94 -11.24 -19.38
C LEU A 247 11.70 -10.34 -18.39
N ILE A 248 11.69 -10.67 -17.09
CA ILE A 248 12.35 -9.88 -16.04
C ILE A 248 13.83 -10.31 -15.94
N HIS A 249 14.61 -10.00 -16.96
CA HIS A 249 16.07 -9.88 -16.88
C HIS A 249 16.42 -8.38 -16.85
N ILE A 250 16.00 -7.69 -15.79
CA ILE A 250 16.36 -6.28 -15.54
C ILE A 250 17.39 -6.21 -14.42
#